data_bce755968b827b3631a3ef8b774587d5
#
_entry.id   bce755968b827b3631a3ef8b774587d5
#
_cell.length_a   1.000
_cell.length_b   1.000
_cell.length_c   1.000
_cell.angle_alpha   90.00
_cell.angle_beta   90.00
_cell.angle_gamma   90.00
#
_symmetry.space_group_name_H-M   'P 1'
#
loop_
_entity.id
_entity.type
_entity.pdbx_description
1 polymer ?
#
loop_
_entity_poly.entity_id
_entity_poly.type
_entity_poly.pdbx_seq_one_letter_code
_entity_poly.pdbx_strand_id
1 'polypeptide(L)'
;MSVLHVKNMSYQVVDHHLYCHSHFTIHAREHVGITGANGVGKSTLLKLLVGEISADEGDIHWQPNLEIGYLDQHLVVDKTQTIRECLQSAFNELFEAERELFSLYQEMAESASPSLLRRVAKLQTELEAQGFYALHAQIESVSAGLGIQQLGLDTLMSALSGGQRHKVLLARLLLREPDVLLLDEPTNYLDATHIEWLKSYLNAYVGTVLLVSHDVSFLNAVTTCICDIDYQNIQKYTGSYHKAMAQKRHNNSLLEKEYHAQQAEIKKLEQFIAKNGAGVNASIAKGRKKQLDKIERVQLHRIDAVTEFDFSYAPIGHQSVVSAEALSIGYQTPLLSPIDITIARGDKLVIGGFNGVGKSTLLKTLMGEVLPLSGEMTFAQGLKIGYFAQDLSWRHPDHTPEQEVCAVDSSINSKSARKLLARFGIKGDKAQRRLEALSGGEQTRVKLCCLATRGCNVLILDEPTTHLDTSSKDALKQALQRFAGSVILVSHEKAFIQDWPDRIVDIATLAELSLQAEVDA
;
A
#
# COMPACT_ATOMS: atom_id res chain seq x y z
N MET A 1 25.05 -13.85 10.26
CA MET A 1 24.54 -13.94 11.65
C MET A 1 23.05 -13.63 11.61
N SER A 2 22.25 -14.25 12.49
CA SER A 2 20.81 -13.96 12.60
C SER A 2 20.60 -12.69 13.43
N VAL A 3 19.76 -11.81 12.94
CA VAL A 3 19.41 -10.52 13.56
C VAL A 3 18.10 -10.65 14.33
N LEU A 4 17.16 -11.46 13.82
CA LEU A 4 15.85 -11.69 14.42
C LEU A 4 15.53 -13.19 14.42
N HIS A 5 15.05 -13.68 15.55
CA HIS A 5 14.45 -15.00 15.70
C HIS A 5 13.03 -14.88 16.25
N VAL A 6 12.08 -15.40 15.51
CA VAL A 6 10.69 -15.54 15.93
C VAL A 6 10.41 -17.04 16.12
N LYS A 7 9.93 -17.43 17.30
CA LYS A 7 9.66 -18.81 17.67
C LYS A 7 8.25 -18.99 18.16
N ASN A 8 7.49 -19.84 17.51
CA ASN A 8 6.15 -20.28 17.92
C ASN A 8 5.19 -19.12 18.22
N MET A 9 5.31 -18.02 17.44
CA MET A 9 4.53 -16.80 17.65
C MET A 9 3.08 -17.02 17.25
N SER A 10 2.17 -16.75 18.18
CA SER A 10 0.72 -16.68 17.95
C SER A 10 0.18 -15.34 18.39
N TYR A 11 -0.77 -14.80 17.62
CA TYR A 11 -1.44 -13.55 17.94
C TYR A 11 -2.85 -13.53 17.35
N GLN A 12 -3.82 -13.06 18.17
CA GLN A 12 -5.21 -12.92 17.74
C GLN A 12 -5.74 -11.51 18.02
N VAL A 13 -6.68 -11.09 17.20
CA VAL A 13 -7.41 -9.82 17.39
C VAL A 13 -8.87 -10.16 17.59
N VAL A 14 -9.40 -9.88 18.77
CA VAL A 14 -10.76 -10.26 19.20
C VAL A 14 -10.93 -11.79 19.05
N ASP A 15 -11.67 -12.28 18.06
CA ASP A 15 -11.92 -13.71 17.81
C ASP A 15 -11.23 -14.23 16.53
N HIS A 16 -10.26 -13.48 15.98
CA HIS A 16 -9.60 -13.84 14.73
C HIS A 16 -8.10 -14.02 14.92
N HIS A 17 -7.61 -15.27 14.73
CA HIS A 17 -6.17 -15.54 14.73
C HIS A 17 -5.53 -14.94 13.49
N LEU A 18 -4.55 -14.05 13.71
CA LEU A 18 -3.71 -13.51 12.63
C LEU A 18 -2.52 -14.42 12.37
N TYR A 19 -1.92 -14.96 13.43
CA TYR A 19 -0.79 -15.90 13.36
C TYR A 19 -1.02 -17.06 14.31
N CYS A 20 -0.63 -18.27 13.86
CA CYS A 20 -0.63 -19.50 14.65
C CYS A 20 0.73 -20.17 14.56
N HIS A 21 1.42 -20.30 15.69
CA HIS A 21 2.70 -21.02 15.83
C HIS A 21 3.73 -20.67 14.75
N SER A 22 3.77 -19.42 14.31
CA SER A 22 4.67 -18.98 13.25
C SER A 22 6.11 -18.95 13.71
N HIS A 23 7.04 -19.37 12.85
CA HIS A 23 8.47 -19.32 13.14
C HIS A 23 9.25 -18.91 11.89
N PHE A 24 10.12 -17.95 12.04
CA PHE A 24 11.03 -17.51 10.98
C PHE A 24 12.27 -16.83 11.56
N THR A 25 13.32 -16.74 10.76
CA THR A 25 14.59 -16.13 11.13
C THR A 25 15.01 -15.14 10.05
N ILE A 26 15.49 -13.97 10.46
CA ILE A 26 16.04 -12.95 9.57
C ILE A 26 17.53 -12.81 9.85
N HIS A 27 18.32 -12.77 8.79
CA HIS A 27 19.77 -12.62 8.87
C HIS A 27 20.19 -11.18 8.61
N ALA A 28 21.40 -10.85 9.05
CA ALA A 28 21.98 -9.52 8.82
C ALA A 28 22.05 -9.21 7.31
N ARG A 29 21.73 -7.97 6.97
CA ARG A 29 21.72 -7.45 5.58
C ARG A 29 20.70 -8.11 4.65
N GLU A 30 19.70 -8.80 5.19
CA GLU A 30 18.57 -9.24 4.38
C GLU A 30 17.58 -8.09 4.19
N HIS A 31 17.12 -7.92 2.97
CA HIS A 31 15.99 -7.06 2.65
C HIS A 31 14.75 -7.93 2.48
N VAL A 32 13.89 -7.89 3.47
CA VAL A 32 12.74 -8.77 3.60
C VAL A 32 11.48 -8.03 3.20
N GLY A 33 10.81 -8.51 2.15
CA GLY A 33 9.46 -8.05 1.81
C GLY A 33 8.42 -8.86 2.58
N ILE A 34 7.50 -8.17 3.24
CA ILE A 34 6.36 -8.80 3.93
C ILE A 34 5.15 -8.69 3.00
N THR A 35 4.60 -9.83 2.59
CA THR A 35 3.49 -9.91 1.64
C THR A 35 2.32 -10.71 2.21
N GLY A 36 1.16 -10.58 1.58
CA GLY A 36 -0.07 -11.27 1.98
C GLY A 36 -1.30 -10.43 1.66
N ALA A 37 -2.48 -11.04 1.75
CA ALA A 37 -3.76 -10.36 1.50
C ALA A 37 -3.97 -9.16 2.44
N ASN A 38 -4.88 -8.24 2.05
CA ASN A 38 -5.22 -7.13 2.93
C ASN A 38 -5.96 -7.64 4.18
N GLY A 39 -5.60 -7.06 5.33
CA GLY A 39 -6.16 -7.46 6.62
C GLY A 39 -5.57 -8.75 7.20
N VAL A 40 -4.54 -9.34 6.58
CA VAL A 40 -3.86 -10.54 7.10
C VAL A 40 -2.93 -10.24 8.29
N GLY A 41 -2.69 -8.94 8.58
CA GLY A 41 -1.90 -8.51 9.73
C GLY A 41 -0.49 -7.98 9.41
N LYS A 42 -0.14 -7.65 8.15
CA LYS A 42 1.21 -7.19 7.78
C LYS A 42 1.76 -6.08 8.70
N SER A 43 1.01 -5.00 8.90
CA SER A 43 1.37 -3.91 9.82
C SER A 43 1.38 -4.37 11.28
N THR A 44 0.48 -5.29 11.65
CA THR A 44 0.45 -5.89 12.99
C THR A 44 1.72 -6.70 13.26
N LEU A 45 2.26 -7.39 12.24
CA LEU A 45 3.54 -8.09 12.37
C LEU A 45 4.67 -7.10 12.68
N LEU A 46 4.75 -5.97 11.96
CA LEU A 46 5.77 -4.95 12.25
C LEU A 46 5.63 -4.42 13.69
N LYS A 47 4.41 -4.15 14.16
CA LYS A 47 4.15 -3.69 15.54
C LYS A 47 4.55 -4.73 16.59
N LEU A 48 4.31 -6.01 16.35
CA LEU A 48 4.78 -7.11 17.19
C LEU A 48 6.31 -7.17 17.22
N LEU A 49 6.96 -7.01 16.07
CA LEU A 49 8.42 -7.04 15.97
C LEU A 49 9.08 -5.87 16.68
N VAL A 50 8.49 -4.67 16.66
CA VAL A 50 8.98 -3.48 17.40
C VAL A 50 8.68 -3.58 18.90
N GLY A 51 7.71 -4.42 19.30
CA GLY A 51 7.29 -4.56 20.68
C GLY A 51 6.22 -3.54 21.12
N GLU A 52 5.58 -2.84 20.17
CA GLU A 52 4.39 -2.00 20.46
C GLU A 52 3.20 -2.85 20.91
N ILE A 53 3.13 -4.09 20.43
CA ILE A 53 2.13 -5.09 20.76
C ILE A 53 2.86 -6.35 21.22
N SER A 54 2.38 -7.01 22.26
CA SER A 54 2.91 -8.29 22.72
C SER A 54 2.22 -9.45 22.00
N ALA A 55 2.96 -10.49 21.63
CA ALA A 55 2.39 -11.72 21.13
C ALA A 55 1.63 -12.45 22.26
N ASP A 56 0.58 -13.20 21.92
CA ASP A 56 -0.18 -14.01 22.88
C ASP A 56 0.63 -15.24 23.33
N GLU A 57 1.39 -15.83 22.38
CA GLU A 57 2.28 -16.95 22.63
C GLU A 57 3.56 -16.82 21.79
N GLY A 58 4.63 -17.47 22.27
CA GLY A 58 5.92 -17.51 21.61
C GLY A 58 6.84 -16.34 21.93
N ASP A 59 8.00 -16.32 21.30
CA ASP A 59 9.08 -15.39 21.61
C ASP A 59 9.58 -14.68 20.35
N ILE A 60 9.87 -13.40 20.50
CA ILE A 60 10.51 -12.55 19.47
C ILE A 60 11.85 -12.07 20.05
N HIS A 61 12.95 -12.52 19.48
CA HIS A 61 14.29 -12.20 19.96
C HIS A 61 15.10 -11.46 18.89
N TRP A 62 15.41 -10.20 19.16
CA TRP A 62 16.39 -9.42 18.44
C TRP A 62 17.79 -9.64 18.99
N GLN A 63 18.80 -9.54 18.12
CA GLN A 63 20.19 -9.48 18.55
C GLN A 63 20.35 -8.26 19.47
N PRO A 64 21.08 -8.37 20.60
CA PRO A 64 21.30 -7.24 21.52
C PRO A 64 22.00 -6.07 20.85
N ASN A 65 21.74 -4.85 21.34
CA ASN A 65 22.36 -3.59 20.94
C ASN A 65 22.14 -3.20 19.46
N LEU A 66 21.03 -3.60 18.85
CA LEU A 66 20.63 -3.13 17.53
C LEU A 66 19.74 -1.88 17.65
N GLU A 67 20.04 -0.88 16.83
CA GLU A 67 19.15 0.24 16.63
C GLU A 67 18.07 -0.14 15.62
N ILE A 68 16.79 -0.13 16.05
CA ILE A 68 15.64 -0.46 15.21
C ILE A 68 14.89 0.84 14.90
N GLY A 69 14.81 1.16 13.63
CA GLY A 69 14.00 2.27 13.14
C GLY A 69 12.69 1.79 12.53
N TYR A 70 11.57 2.36 12.97
CA TYR A 70 10.24 2.00 12.49
C TYR A 70 9.48 3.22 11.96
N LEU A 71 8.92 3.09 10.76
CA LEU A 71 8.01 4.05 10.18
C LEU A 71 6.58 3.55 10.32
N ASP A 72 5.85 4.09 11.28
CA ASP A 72 4.41 3.87 11.44
C ASP A 72 3.61 4.87 10.58
N GLN A 73 2.48 4.43 10.05
CA GLN A 73 1.53 5.30 9.33
C GLN A 73 0.89 6.38 10.23
N HIS A 74 0.87 6.18 11.56
CA HIS A 74 0.18 7.02 12.55
C HIS A 74 1.11 7.77 13.51
N LEU A 75 2.38 7.99 13.15
CA LEU A 75 3.33 8.69 14.02
C LEU A 75 2.82 10.06 14.44
N VAL A 76 2.83 10.27 15.75
CA VAL A 76 2.56 11.60 16.36
C VAL A 76 3.80 12.47 16.14
N VAL A 77 3.63 13.56 15.42
CA VAL A 77 4.69 14.54 15.16
C VAL A 77 4.44 15.77 16.01
N ASP A 78 5.51 16.35 16.54
CA ASP A 78 5.43 17.68 17.11
C ASP A 78 5.10 18.69 16.00
N LYS A 79 3.88 19.22 16.06
CA LYS A 79 3.33 20.13 15.06
C LYS A 79 3.96 21.53 15.09
N THR A 80 4.73 21.84 16.12
CA THR A 80 5.36 23.16 16.31
C THR A 80 6.72 23.29 15.65
N GLN A 81 7.35 22.14 15.28
CA GLN A 81 8.65 22.10 14.61
C GLN A 81 8.55 22.43 13.12
N THR A 82 9.62 22.98 12.58
CA THR A 82 9.85 23.10 11.13
C THR A 82 10.29 21.76 10.54
N ILE A 83 10.21 21.62 9.21
CA ILE A 83 10.75 20.44 8.51
C ILE A 83 12.25 20.29 8.81
N ARG A 84 13.02 21.38 8.78
CA ARG A 84 14.44 21.41 9.08
C ARG A 84 14.74 20.85 10.46
N GLU A 85 14.07 21.35 11.50
CA GLU A 85 14.22 20.86 12.87
C GLU A 85 13.86 19.38 13.00
N CYS A 86 12.81 18.94 12.33
CA CYS A 86 12.40 17.54 12.31
C CYS A 86 13.48 16.64 11.68
N LEU A 87 14.10 17.05 10.57
CA LEU A 87 15.19 16.29 9.93
C LEU A 87 16.47 16.31 10.75
N GLN A 88 16.84 17.46 11.33
CA GLN A 88 17.99 17.60 12.21
C GLN A 88 17.86 16.77 13.49
N SER A 89 16.61 16.49 13.94
CA SER A 89 16.37 15.64 15.11
C SER A 89 16.85 14.18 14.92
N ALA A 90 17.13 13.75 13.70
CA ALA A 90 17.80 12.48 13.44
C ALA A 90 19.22 12.44 14.04
N PHE A 91 19.84 13.59 14.28
CA PHE A 91 21.20 13.78 14.73
C PHE A 91 21.27 14.68 15.98
N ASN A 92 20.30 14.57 16.88
CA ASN A 92 20.18 15.46 18.03
C ASN A 92 21.48 15.57 18.83
N GLU A 93 22.14 14.45 19.12
CA GLU A 93 23.38 14.42 19.90
C GLU A 93 24.49 15.27 19.23
N LEU A 94 24.59 15.22 17.91
CA LEU A 94 25.59 15.98 17.15
C LEU A 94 25.28 17.47 17.11
N PHE A 95 24.01 17.84 16.95
CA PHE A 95 23.60 19.25 17.00
C PHE A 95 23.65 19.82 18.42
N GLU A 96 23.48 19.02 19.46
CA GLU A 96 23.72 19.41 20.85
C GLU A 96 25.21 19.62 21.12
N ALA A 97 26.05 18.71 20.64
CA ALA A 97 27.50 18.83 20.71
C ALA A 97 28.01 20.09 19.98
N GLU A 98 27.44 20.41 18.81
CA GLU A 98 27.77 21.68 18.11
C GLU A 98 27.39 22.91 18.93
N ARG A 99 26.19 22.90 19.51
CA ARG A 99 25.72 24.00 20.38
C ARG A 99 26.65 24.18 21.59
N GLU A 100 27.06 23.05 22.21
CA GLU A 100 28.06 23.07 23.29
C GLU A 100 29.40 23.65 22.81
N LEU A 101 29.88 23.20 21.64
CA LEU A 101 31.10 23.71 21.04
C LEU A 101 31.05 25.24 20.84
N PHE A 102 29.91 25.74 20.34
CA PHE A 102 29.70 27.16 20.12
C PHE A 102 29.70 27.96 21.45
N SER A 103 29.06 27.42 22.50
CA SER A 103 29.09 28.04 23.83
C SER A 103 30.53 28.09 24.42
N LEU A 104 31.32 27.03 24.21
CA LEU A 104 32.71 26.98 24.64
C LEU A 104 33.57 28.00 23.86
N TYR A 105 33.31 28.26 22.59
CA TYR A 105 33.98 29.33 21.84
C TYR A 105 33.66 30.73 22.40
N GLN A 106 32.43 30.96 22.84
CA GLN A 106 32.07 32.24 23.50
C GLN A 106 32.80 32.41 24.84
N GLU A 107 32.85 31.35 25.67
CA GLU A 107 33.62 31.37 26.92
C GLU A 107 35.12 31.59 26.68
N MET A 108 35.67 31.01 25.60
CA MET A 108 37.09 31.24 25.21
C MET A 108 37.37 32.69 24.81
N ALA A 109 36.41 33.38 24.23
CA ALA A 109 36.55 34.80 23.88
C ALA A 109 36.67 35.71 25.14
N GLU A 110 36.04 35.27 26.26
CA GLU A 110 36.11 36.01 27.52
C GLU A 110 37.31 35.58 28.39
N SER A 111 37.64 34.27 28.43
CA SER A 111 38.71 33.72 29.25
C SER A 111 39.25 32.41 28.69
N ALA A 112 40.38 32.45 28.02
CA ALA A 112 41.03 31.25 27.48
C ALA A 112 41.81 30.49 28.57
N SER A 113 41.34 29.31 28.94
CA SER A 113 42.02 28.38 29.85
C SER A 113 42.52 27.14 29.11
N PRO A 114 43.66 26.50 29.56
CA PRO A 114 44.14 25.27 28.94
C PRO A 114 43.16 24.10 29.03
N SER A 115 42.29 24.06 30.04
CA SER A 115 41.21 23.05 30.19
C SER A 115 40.12 23.26 29.15
N LEU A 116 39.72 24.49 28.89
CA LEU A 116 38.70 24.86 27.89
C LEU A 116 39.19 24.53 26.48
N LEU A 117 40.44 24.84 26.15
CA LEU A 117 41.07 24.48 24.88
C LEU A 117 41.05 22.96 24.61
N ARG A 118 41.35 22.14 25.64
CA ARG A 118 41.30 20.68 25.50
C ARG A 118 39.87 20.19 25.27
N ARG A 119 38.88 20.77 25.95
CA ARG A 119 37.46 20.39 25.78
C ARG A 119 36.95 20.74 24.38
N VAL A 120 37.28 21.93 23.89
CA VAL A 120 36.96 22.36 22.52
C VAL A 120 37.61 21.42 21.49
N ALA A 121 38.92 21.15 21.62
CA ALA A 121 39.62 20.27 20.69
C ALA A 121 39.03 18.83 20.68
N LYS A 122 38.67 18.31 21.86
CA LYS A 122 38.05 16.99 21.97
C LYS A 122 36.70 16.95 21.26
N LEU A 123 35.80 17.90 21.55
CA LEU A 123 34.46 17.96 21.00
C LEU A 123 34.52 18.19 19.48
N GLN A 124 35.43 19.03 19.01
CA GLN A 124 35.65 19.24 17.57
C GLN A 124 36.10 17.94 16.86
N THR A 125 37.07 17.22 17.47
CA THR A 125 37.52 15.92 16.94
C THR A 125 36.39 14.89 16.91
N GLU A 126 35.52 14.87 17.94
CA GLU A 126 34.33 13.98 17.98
C GLU A 126 33.34 14.33 16.87
N LEU A 127 33.01 15.60 16.65
CA LEU A 127 32.15 16.06 15.57
C LEU A 127 32.72 15.74 14.18
N GLU A 128 34.02 15.94 13.97
CA GLU A 128 34.72 15.58 12.73
C GLU A 128 34.67 14.07 12.48
N ALA A 129 34.99 13.27 13.51
CA ALA A 129 34.96 11.80 13.40
C ALA A 129 33.58 11.22 13.09
N GLN A 130 32.52 11.89 13.55
CA GLN A 130 31.13 11.51 13.29
C GLN A 130 30.56 12.16 12.01
N GLY A 131 31.37 12.86 11.24
CA GLY A 131 31.00 13.42 9.95
C GLY A 131 29.96 14.56 10.01
N PHE A 132 29.90 15.30 11.14
CA PHE A 132 28.94 16.37 11.37
C PHE A 132 28.85 17.38 10.21
N TYR A 133 29.99 17.77 9.63
CA TYR A 133 30.06 18.75 8.55
C TYR A 133 29.44 18.27 7.23
N ALA A 134 29.24 16.94 7.07
CA ALA A 134 28.56 16.35 5.92
C ALA A 134 27.02 16.25 6.10
N LEU A 135 26.51 16.44 7.34
CA LEU A 135 25.09 16.24 7.65
C LEU A 135 24.15 17.16 6.84
N HIS A 136 24.54 18.40 6.62
CA HIS A 136 23.74 19.32 5.81
C HIS A 136 23.57 18.79 4.37
N ALA A 137 24.65 18.29 3.76
CA ALA A 137 24.59 17.71 2.43
C ALA A 137 23.75 16.41 2.40
N GLN A 138 23.83 15.60 3.46
CA GLN A 138 22.98 14.39 3.58
C GLN A 138 21.51 14.76 3.71
N ILE A 139 21.15 15.73 4.56
CA ILE A 139 19.79 16.23 4.73
C ILE A 139 19.27 16.78 3.39
N GLU A 140 20.06 17.56 2.68
CA GLU A 140 19.69 18.09 1.36
C GLU A 140 19.49 16.98 0.33
N SER A 141 20.38 15.99 0.28
CA SER A 141 20.30 14.85 -0.64
C SER A 141 19.03 14.01 -0.41
N VAL A 142 18.75 13.65 0.85
CA VAL A 142 17.54 12.88 1.19
C VAL A 142 16.27 13.71 0.96
N SER A 143 16.31 15.00 1.29
CA SER A 143 15.18 15.93 1.06
C SER A 143 14.89 16.11 -0.43
N ALA A 144 15.91 16.22 -1.26
CA ALA A 144 15.74 16.27 -2.72
C ALA A 144 15.19 14.94 -3.25
N GLY A 145 15.74 13.81 -2.81
CA GLY A 145 15.33 12.48 -3.22
C GLY A 145 13.88 12.15 -2.92
N LEU A 146 13.31 12.68 -1.85
CA LEU A 146 11.91 12.50 -1.46
C LEU A 146 11.00 13.68 -1.84
N GLY A 147 11.53 14.70 -2.55
CA GLY A 147 10.77 15.88 -2.98
C GLY A 147 10.33 16.82 -1.85
N ILE A 148 11.04 16.79 -0.72
CA ILE A 148 10.74 17.63 0.45
C ILE A 148 11.21 19.07 0.23
N GLN A 149 12.26 19.29 -0.54
CA GLN A 149 12.81 20.65 -0.81
C GLN A 149 11.74 21.60 -1.38
N GLN A 150 10.82 21.11 -2.20
CA GLN A 150 9.75 21.90 -2.80
C GLN A 150 8.76 22.45 -1.76
N LEU A 151 8.69 21.86 -0.57
CA LEU A 151 7.83 22.29 0.53
C LEU A 151 8.40 23.48 1.30
N GLY A 152 9.73 23.76 1.14
CA GLY A 152 10.45 24.74 1.93
C GLY A 152 10.81 24.19 3.33
N LEU A 153 12.10 24.04 3.64
CA LEU A 153 12.55 23.42 4.89
C LEU A 153 12.13 24.18 6.17
N ASP A 154 11.78 25.44 6.04
CA ASP A 154 11.35 26.31 7.16
C ASP A 154 9.81 26.28 7.36
N THR A 155 9.09 25.46 6.59
CA THR A 155 7.65 25.23 6.75
C THR A 155 7.37 24.41 8.01
N LEU A 156 6.34 24.80 8.77
CA LEU A 156 5.92 24.09 9.98
C LEU A 156 5.29 22.74 9.64
N MET A 157 5.56 21.72 10.45
CA MET A 157 4.96 20.40 10.33
C MET A 157 3.42 20.43 10.43
N SER A 158 2.84 21.43 11.12
CA SER A 158 1.39 21.64 11.20
C SER A 158 0.75 22.01 9.87
N ALA A 159 1.48 22.71 9.00
CA ALA A 159 0.98 23.17 7.71
C ALA A 159 0.99 22.08 6.62
N LEU A 160 1.64 20.95 6.88
CA LEU A 160 1.78 19.85 5.92
C LEU A 160 0.54 18.98 5.86
N SER A 161 0.23 18.46 4.68
CA SER A 161 -0.73 17.37 4.51
C SER A 161 -0.24 16.07 5.17
N GLY A 162 -1.13 15.09 5.38
CA GLY A 162 -0.75 13.77 5.92
C GLY A 162 0.36 13.09 5.11
N GLY A 163 0.24 13.09 3.79
CA GLY A 163 1.25 12.51 2.90
C GLY A 163 2.58 13.25 2.91
N GLN A 164 2.57 14.59 2.99
CA GLN A 164 3.79 15.40 3.12
C GLN A 164 4.50 15.13 4.44
N ARG A 165 3.75 15.03 5.55
CA ARG A 165 4.30 14.65 6.86
C ARG A 165 4.95 13.27 6.81
N HIS A 166 4.28 12.29 6.17
CA HIS A 166 4.83 10.96 6.00
C HIS A 166 6.18 10.96 5.29
N LYS A 167 6.34 11.75 4.20
CA LYS A 167 7.62 11.94 3.50
C LYS A 167 8.72 12.47 4.41
N VAL A 168 8.42 13.48 5.24
CA VAL A 168 9.40 14.06 6.18
C VAL A 168 9.82 13.05 7.23
N LEU A 169 8.88 12.26 7.76
CA LEU A 169 9.17 11.21 8.75
C LEU A 169 9.99 10.08 8.15
N LEU A 170 9.70 9.67 6.91
CA LEU A 170 10.53 8.72 6.17
C LEU A 170 11.94 9.26 6.00
N ALA A 171 12.10 10.52 5.57
CA ALA A 171 13.41 11.15 5.43
C ALA A 171 14.20 11.15 6.74
N ARG A 172 13.56 11.56 7.84
CA ARG A 172 14.16 11.54 9.18
C ARG A 172 14.64 10.14 9.58
N LEU A 173 13.83 9.12 9.29
CA LEU A 173 14.18 7.74 9.61
C LEU A 173 15.36 7.24 8.76
N LEU A 174 15.37 7.55 7.45
CA LEU A 174 16.48 7.19 6.56
C LEU A 174 17.80 7.88 6.96
N LEU A 175 17.73 9.14 7.42
CA LEU A 175 18.91 9.89 7.89
C LEU A 175 19.54 9.30 9.15
N ARG A 176 18.78 8.59 10.00
CA ARG A 176 19.32 7.92 11.21
C ARG A 176 20.15 6.69 10.89
N GLU A 177 19.96 6.08 9.73
CA GLU A 177 20.64 4.87 9.27
C GLU A 177 20.68 3.74 10.33
N PRO A 178 19.54 3.33 10.95
CA PRO A 178 19.51 2.30 11.99
C PRO A 178 20.00 0.94 11.46
N ASP A 179 20.44 0.04 12.35
CA ASP A 179 20.85 -1.32 11.96
C ASP A 179 19.72 -2.13 11.30
N VAL A 180 18.49 -1.88 11.75
CA VAL A 180 17.27 -2.52 11.22
C VAL A 180 16.24 -1.46 10.88
N LEU A 181 15.78 -1.47 9.63
CA LEU A 181 14.79 -0.53 9.11
C LEU A 181 13.47 -1.25 8.85
N LEU A 182 12.42 -0.83 9.53
CA LEU A 182 11.07 -1.36 9.41
C LEU A 182 10.19 -0.31 8.72
N LEU A 183 9.67 -0.63 7.52
CA LEU A 183 8.91 0.29 6.68
C LEU A 183 7.52 -0.28 6.38
N ASP A 184 6.48 0.45 6.78
CA ASP A 184 5.10 0.11 6.44
C ASP A 184 4.59 1.01 5.31
N GLU A 185 4.42 0.45 4.11
CA GLU A 185 3.97 1.11 2.89
C GLU A 185 4.76 2.40 2.55
N PRO A 186 6.10 2.36 2.46
CA PRO A 186 6.94 3.56 2.28
C PRO A 186 6.73 4.23 0.93
N THR A 187 6.16 3.54 -0.05
CA THR A 187 5.86 4.06 -1.39
C THR A 187 4.59 4.91 -1.45
N ASN A 188 3.76 4.85 -0.41
CA ASN A 188 2.55 5.67 -0.34
C ASN A 188 2.94 7.15 -0.33
N TYR A 189 2.20 7.96 -1.07
CA TYR A 189 2.41 9.40 -1.24
C TYR A 189 3.69 9.81 -2.00
N LEU A 190 4.49 8.85 -2.50
CA LEU A 190 5.62 9.11 -3.38
C LEU A 190 5.18 9.03 -4.85
N ASP A 191 5.73 9.90 -5.68
CA ASP A 191 5.61 9.76 -7.14
C ASP A 191 6.70 8.82 -7.71
N ALA A 192 6.60 8.51 -9.00
CA ALA A 192 7.48 7.55 -9.65
C ALA A 192 8.97 7.90 -9.51
N THR A 193 9.32 9.19 -9.56
CA THR A 193 10.70 9.66 -9.46
C THR A 193 11.26 9.40 -8.06
N HIS A 194 10.49 9.73 -7.03
CA HIS A 194 10.90 9.54 -5.64
C HIS A 194 10.92 8.05 -5.25
N ILE A 195 10.03 7.22 -5.84
CA ILE A 195 10.09 5.76 -5.67
C ILE A 195 11.39 5.19 -6.26
N GLU A 196 11.82 5.63 -7.45
CA GLU A 196 13.08 5.17 -8.05
C GLU A 196 14.30 5.61 -7.21
N TRP A 197 14.28 6.81 -6.66
CA TRP A 197 15.30 7.25 -5.72
C TRP A 197 15.33 6.37 -4.46
N LEU A 198 14.14 6.09 -3.86
CA LEU A 198 14.04 5.24 -2.67
C LEU A 198 14.55 3.82 -2.93
N LYS A 199 14.25 3.24 -4.12
CA LYS A 199 14.82 1.95 -4.55
C LYS A 199 16.35 1.99 -4.55
N SER A 200 16.93 3.04 -5.13
CA SER A 200 18.38 3.20 -5.21
C SER A 200 19.00 3.33 -3.82
N TYR A 201 18.38 4.11 -2.95
CA TYR A 201 18.81 4.31 -1.57
C TYR A 201 18.78 2.98 -0.79
N LEU A 202 17.66 2.25 -0.82
CA LEU A 202 17.51 0.98 -0.10
C LEU A 202 18.44 -0.10 -0.65
N ASN A 203 18.70 -0.15 -1.95
CA ASN A 203 19.65 -1.09 -2.52
C ASN A 203 21.12 -0.83 -2.08
N ALA A 204 21.45 0.42 -1.74
CA ALA A 204 22.74 0.79 -1.19
C ALA A 204 22.81 0.64 0.34
N TYR A 205 21.67 0.44 1.00
CA TYR A 205 21.57 0.35 2.44
C TYR A 205 22.25 -0.92 2.98
N VAL A 206 23.16 -0.75 3.96
CA VAL A 206 23.98 -1.85 4.49
C VAL A 206 23.25 -2.63 5.61
N GLY A 207 22.29 -2.01 6.28
CA GLY A 207 21.50 -2.62 7.36
C GLY A 207 20.51 -3.68 6.87
N THR A 208 19.73 -4.19 7.80
CA THR A 208 18.63 -5.11 7.51
C THR A 208 17.34 -4.33 7.28
N VAL A 209 16.59 -4.66 6.24
CA VAL A 209 15.34 -3.97 5.89
C VAL A 209 14.18 -4.94 5.95
N LEU A 210 13.12 -4.61 6.67
CA LEU A 210 11.83 -5.28 6.60
C LEU A 210 10.82 -4.28 6.05
N LEU A 211 10.16 -4.61 4.96
CA LEU A 211 9.24 -3.68 4.34
C LEU A 211 7.92 -4.36 3.95
N VAL A 212 6.83 -3.67 4.21
CA VAL A 212 5.50 -3.97 3.68
C VAL A 212 5.26 -3.06 2.50
N SER A 213 4.88 -3.60 1.36
CA SER A 213 4.44 -2.81 0.21
C SER A 213 3.49 -3.59 -0.69
N HIS A 214 2.59 -2.88 -1.33
CA HIS A 214 1.72 -3.40 -2.39
C HIS A 214 2.29 -3.17 -3.81
N ASP A 215 3.39 -2.46 -3.93
CA ASP A 215 4.11 -2.26 -5.21
C ASP A 215 5.04 -3.45 -5.48
N VAL A 216 4.59 -4.33 -6.37
CA VAL A 216 5.34 -5.51 -6.80
C VAL A 216 6.69 -5.14 -7.46
N SER A 217 6.73 -4.05 -8.22
CA SER A 217 7.95 -3.56 -8.87
C SER A 217 8.98 -3.11 -7.83
N PHE A 218 8.52 -2.40 -6.81
CA PHE A 218 9.34 -1.97 -5.69
C PHE A 218 9.89 -3.16 -4.90
N LEU A 219 9.00 -4.09 -4.48
CA LEU A 219 9.40 -5.31 -3.78
C LEU A 219 10.43 -6.11 -4.58
N ASN A 220 10.17 -6.32 -5.88
CA ASN A 220 11.08 -7.12 -6.70
C ASN A 220 12.46 -6.49 -6.89
N ALA A 221 12.55 -5.15 -6.85
CA ALA A 221 13.79 -4.41 -7.01
C ALA A 221 14.64 -4.35 -5.73
N VAL A 222 13.99 -4.32 -4.55
CA VAL A 222 14.66 -4.04 -3.27
C VAL A 222 14.87 -5.30 -2.44
N THR A 223 13.97 -6.32 -2.53
CA THR A 223 14.00 -7.44 -1.60
C THR A 223 14.91 -8.59 -2.03
N THR A 224 15.59 -9.19 -1.06
CA THR A 224 16.40 -10.40 -1.21
C THR A 224 15.67 -11.66 -0.76
N CYS A 225 14.63 -11.51 0.06
CA CYS A 225 13.72 -12.59 0.47
C CYS A 225 12.33 -12.04 0.79
N ILE A 226 11.34 -12.92 0.80
CA ILE A 226 9.93 -12.58 1.05
C ILE A 226 9.40 -13.42 2.22
N CYS A 227 8.80 -12.77 3.21
CA CYS A 227 7.96 -13.38 4.22
C CYS A 227 6.49 -13.22 3.80
N ASP A 228 5.90 -14.30 3.33
CA ASP A 228 4.51 -14.33 2.89
C ASP A 228 3.62 -14.79 4.03
N ILE A 229 2.61 -13.97 4.36
CA ILE A 229 1.63 -14.27 5.39
C ILE A 229 0.40 -14.86 4.71
N ASP A 230 0.19 -16.14 4.93
CA ASP A 230 -0.92 -16.87 4.32
C ASP A 230 -1.48 -17.89 5.32
N TYR A 231 -2.82 -17.97 5.44
CA TYR A 231 -3.51 -18.90 6.34
C TYR A 231 -2.95 -18.94 7.77
N GLN A 232 -2.76 -17.76 8.38
CA GLN A 232 -2.27 -17.58 9.77
C GLN A 232 -0.82 -18.06 9.98
N ASN A 233 -0.10 -18.36 8.93
CA ASN A 233 1.29 -18.79 8.97
C ASN A 233 2.18 -17.81 8.18
N ILE A 234 3.44 -17.74 8.58
CA ILE A 234 4.45 -16.89 7.91
C ILE A 234 5.47 -17.81 7.28
N GLN A 235 5.52 -17.81 5.94
CA GLN A 235 6.48 -18.60 5.18
C GLN A 235 7.54 -17.70 4.55
N LYS A 236 8.81 -17.95 4.88
CA LYS A 236 9.94 -17.24 4.26
C LYS A 236 10.38 -17.94 2.97
N TYR A 237 10.47 -17.18 1.89
CA TYR A 237 11.00 -17.59 0.58
C TYR A 237 12.25 -16.79 0.26
N THR A 238 13.27 -17.44 -0.32
CA THR A 238 14.51 -16.79 -0.74
C THR A 238 14.42 -16.26 -2.17
N GLY A 239 15.03 -15.09 -2.40
CA GLY A 239 15.05 -14.42 -3.71
C GLY A 239 14.10 -13.25 -3.80
N SER A 240 14.11 -12.57 -4.95
CA SER A 240 13.21 -11.45 -5.23
C SER A 240 11.75 -11.88 -5.26
N TYR A 241 10.82 -10.91 -5.21
CA TYR A 241 9.38 -11.16 -5.18
C TYR A 241 8.91 -12.17 -6.25
N HIS A 242 9.33 -12.02 -7.51
CA HIS A 242 8.91 -12.94 -8.57
C HIS A 242 9.41 -14.37 -8.35
N LYS A 243 10.64 -14.54 -7.87
CA LYS A 243 11.20 -15.87 -7.53
C LYS A 243 10.45 -16.49 -6.36
N ALA A 244 10.19 -15.72 -5.30
CA ALA A 244 9.43 -16.17 -4.13
C ALA A 244 8.02 -16.63 -4.51
N MET A 245 7.31 -15.84 -5.33
CA MET A 245 5.97 -16.20 -5.80
C MET A 245 5.95 -17.41 -6.74
N ALA A 246 7.01 -17.63 -7.51
CA ALA A 246 7.17 -18.86 -8.29
C ALA A 246 7.35 -20.08 -7.39
N GLN A 247 8.16 -19.99 -6.32
CA GLN A 247 8.33 -21.03 -5.31
C GLN A 247 6.99 -21.32 -4.59
N LYS A 248 6.27 -20.27 -4.15
CA LYS A 248 4.94 -20.41 -3.54
C LYS A 248 3.98 -21.18 -4.46
N ARG A 249 3.88 -20.78 -5.74
CA ARG A 249 3.03 -21.49 -6.72
C ARG A 249 3.41 -22.94 -6.90
N HIS A 250 4.71 -23.24 -6.96
CA HIS A 250 5.20 -24.60 -7.06
C HIS A 250 4.82 -25.43 -5.83
N ASN A 251 5.07 -24.91 -4.62
CA ASN A 251 4.72 -25.58 -3.37
C ASN A 251 3.21 -25.83 -3.26
N ASN A 252 2.38 -24.85 -3.62
CA ASN A 252 0.93 -25.01 -3.63
C ASN A 252 0.48 -26.11 -4.60
N SER A 253 1.09 -26.18 -5.81
CA SER A 253 0.78 -27.22 -6.78
C SER A 253 1.16 -28.64 -6.31
N LEU A 254 2.23 -28.76 -5.51
CA LEU A 254 2.61 -30.03 -4.88
C LEU A 254 1.60 -30.42 -3.80
N LEU A 255 1.22 -29.47 -2.91
CA LEU A 255 0.21 -29.69 -1.88
C LEU A 255 -1.15 -30.10 -2.47
N GLU A 256 -1.57 -29.49 -3.58
CA GLU A 256 -2.78 -29.88 -4.29
C GLU A 256 -2.71 -31.33 -4.80
N LYS A 257 -1.59 -31.74 -5.39
CA LYS A 257 -1.38 -33.12 -5.86
C LYS A 257 -1.41 -34.12 -4.70
N GLU A 258 -0.73 -33.80 -3.60
CA GLU A 258 -0.71 -34.63 -2.39
C GLU A 258 -2.13 -34.75 -1.80
N TYR A 259 -2.87 -33.65 -1.71
CA TYR A 259 -4.26 -33.67 -1.26
C TYR A 259 -5.14 -34.56 -2.12
N HIS A 260 -5.10 -34.40 -3.45
CA HIS A 260 -5.91 -35.21 -4.37
C HIS A 260 -5.53 -36.71 -4.28
N ALA A 261 -4.24 -37.03 -4.16
CA ALA A 261 -3.78 -38.41 -3.97
C ALA A 261 -4.29 -38.98 -2.64
N GLN A 262 -4.17 -38.22 -1.54
CA GLN A 262 -4.67 -38.64 -0.23
C GLN A 262 -6.19 -38.78 -0.21
N GLN A 263 -6.95 -37.87 -0.83
CA GLN A 263 -8.40 -37.97 -0.94
C GLN A 263 -8.83 -39.22 -1.73
N ALA A 264 -8.12 -39.55 -2.79
CA ALA A 264 -8.37 -40.77 -3.55
C ALA A 264 -8.10 -42.04 -2.71
N GLU A 265 -7.06 -42.05 -1.87
CA GLU A 265 -6.76 -43.14 -0.95
C GLU A 265 -7.82 -43.23 0.16
N ILE A 266 -8.16 -42.10 0.81
CA ILE A 266 -9.23 -42.05 1.82
C ILE A 266 -10.53 -42.62 1.26
N LYS A 267 -10.95 -42.16 0.06
CA LYS A 267 -12.16 -42.64 -0.59
C LYS A 267 -12.14 -44.15 -0.86
N LYS A 268 -10.99 -44.70 -1.27
CA LYS A 268 -10.85 -46.15 -1.46
C LYS A 268 -10.98 -46.91 -0.14
N LEU A 269 -10.38 -46.40 0.95
CA LEU A 269 -10.49 -47.00 2.28
C LEU A 269 -11.92 -46.93 2.80
N GLU A 270 -12.59 -45.81 2.68
CA GLU A 270 -14.01 -45.61 3.08
C GLU A 270 -14.94 -46.55 2.31
N GLN A 271 -14.78 -46.66 0.98
CA GLN A 271 -15.56 -47.56 0.15
C GLN A 271 -15.35 -49.03 0.54
N PHE A 272 -14.09 -49.42 0.84
CA PHE A 272 -13.79 -50.78 1.29
C PHE A 272 -14.44 -51.07 2.65
N ILE A 273 -14.33 -50.14 3.60
CA ILE A 273 -14.92 -50.25 4.94
C ILE A 273 -16.45 -50.34 4.83
N ALA A 274 -17.08 -49.49 4.02
CA ALA A 274 -18.53 -49.51 3.82
C ALA A 274 -19.03 -50.84 3.22
N LYS A 275 -18.27 -51.38 2.24
CA LYS A 275 -18.65 -52.66 1.58
C LYS A 275 -18.40 -53.89 2.44
N ASN A 276 -17.41 -53.88 3.34
CA ASN A 276 -16.97 -55.05 4.08
C ASN A 276 -17.13 -54.91 5.61
N GLY A 277 -17.94 -53.97 6.08
CA GLY A 277 -18.15 -53.66 7.50
C GLY A 277 -18.80 -54.81 8.31
N ALA A 278 -19.50 -55.73 7.61
CA ALA A 278 -20.09 -56.93 8.18
C ALA A 278 -19.72 -58.18 7.36
N GLY A 279 -19.63 -59.35 7.99
CA GLY A 279 -19.33 -60.63 7.34
C GLY A 279 -17.86 -61.05 7.45
N VAL A 280 -17.39 -61.94 6.56
CA VAL A 280 -16.08 -62.60 6.60
C VAL A 280 -14.90 -61.60 6.60
N ASN A 281 -15.08 -60.47 5.97
CA ASN A 281 -14.01 -59.46 5.85
C ASN A 281 -14.06 -58.37 6.95
N ALA A 282 -14.90 -58.48 7.96
CA ALA A 282 -15.10 -57.46 9.00
C ALA A 282 -13.80 -57.16 9.78
N SER A 283 -12.95 -58.14 10.00
CA SER A 283 -11.65 -57.96 10.65
C SER A 283 -10.69 -57.08 9.82
N ILE A 284 -10.66 -57.30 8.49
CA ILE A 284 -9.84 -56.51 7.56
C ILE A 284 -10.39 -55.07 7.48
N ALA A 285 -11.71 -54.92 7.43
CA ALA A 285 -12.36 -53.60 7.43
C ALA A 285 -12.05 -52.81 8.72
N LYS A 286 -12.00 -53.48 9.89
CA LYS A 286 -11.60 -52.89 11.16
C LYS A 286 -10.13 -52.43 11.16
N GLY A 287 -9.25 -53.20 10.53
CA GLY A 287 -7.84 -52.84 10.33
C GLY A 287 -7.69 -51.57 9.45
N ARG A 288 -8.43 -51.54 8.34
CA ARG A 288 -8.44 -50.36 7.43
C ARG A 288 -9.07 -49.13 8.05
N LYS A 289 -10.08 -49.29 8.93
CA LYS A 289 -10.63 -48.16 9.71
C LYS A 289 -9.56 -47.56 10.64
N LYS A 290 -8.77 -48.41 11.35
CA LYS A 290 -7.66 -47.90 12.16
C LYS A 290 -6.58 -47.21 11.33
N GLN A 291 -6.35 -47.64 10.09
CA GLN A 291 -5.46 -46.96 9.16
C GLN A 291 -6.03 -45.59 8.76
N LEU A 292 -7.32 -45.51 8.43
CA LEU A 292 -8.00 -44.26 8.11
C LEU A 292 -7.98 -43.25 9.27
N ASP A 293 -8.20 -43.75 10.51
CA ASP A 293 -8.19 -42.91 11.72
C ASP A 293 -6.79 -42.38 12.07
N LYS A 294 -5.69 -42.97 11.53
CA LYS A 294 -4.31 -42.51 11.70
C LYS A 294 -3.82 -41.60 10.61
N ILE A 295 -4.56 -41.43 9.52
CA ILE A 295 -4.17 -40.55 8.43
C ILE A 295 -4.30 -39.08 8.89
N GLU A 296 -3.18 -38.39 9.01
CA GLU A 296 -3.15 -36.95 9.13
C GLU A 296 -3.64 -36.34 7.83
N ARG A 297 -4.80 -35.68 7.89
CA ARG A 297 -5.42 -35.12 6.70
C ARG A 297 -4.69 -33.87 6.24
N VAL A 298 -4.17 -33.88 5.02
CA VAL A 298 -3.64 -32.69 4.36
C VAL A 298 -4.78 -31.69 4.23
N GLN A 299 -4.61 -30.52 4.84
CA GLN A 299 -5.58 -29.43 4.71
C GLN A 299 -5.21 -28.60 3.47
N LEU A 300 -6.06 -28.63 2.47
CA LEU A 300 -5.98 -27.66 1.38
C LEU A 300 -6.61 -26.36 1.90
N HIS A 301 -5.77 -25.38 2.13
CA HIS A 301 -6.29 -24.04 2.35
C HIS A 301 -6.97 -23.59 1.06
N ARG A 302 -8.29 -23.41 1.10
CA ARG A 302 -9.06 -22.97 -0.07
C ARG A 302 -8.48 -21.64 -0.52
N ILE A 303 -8.00 -21.57 -1.76
CA ILE A 303 -7.75 -20.32 -2.45
C ILE A 303 -9.02 -19.50 -2.27
N ASP A 304 -8.92 -18.36 -1.61
CA ASP A 304 -10.06 -17.46 -1.46
C ASP A 304 -10.65 -17.23 -2.85
N ALA A 305 -11.96 -17.38 -2.96
CA ALA A 305 -12.62 -17.22 -4.24
C ALA A 305 -12.19 -15.90 -4.86
N VAL A 306 -11.68 -15.98 -6.08
CA VAL A 306 -11.18 -14.84 -6.84
C VAL A 306 -12.19 -13.71 -6.73
N THR A 307 -11.73 -12.54 -6.30
CA THR A 307 -12.55 -11.33 -6.28
C THR A 307 -12.92 -11.03 -7.73
N GLU A 308 -14.21 -10.92 -8.04
CA GLU A 308 -14.68 -10.55 -9.36
C GLU A 308 -15.37 -9.20 -9.29
N PHE A 309 -14.79 -8.21 -9.92
CA PHE A 309 -15.44 -6.92 -10.13
C PHE A 309 -16.21 -6.95 -11.45
N ASP A 310 -17.39 -6.34 -11.43
CA ASP A 310 -18.23 -6.22 -12.61
C ASP A 310 -19.07 -4.94 -12.50
N PHE A 311 -18.92 -4.04 -13.48
CA PHE A 311 -19.57 -2.72 -13.46
C PHE A 311 -20.75 -2.69 -14.40
N SER A 312 -21.93 -2.28 -13.88
CA SER A 312 -23.15 -2.18 -14.65
C SER A 312 -23.08 -1.02 -15.65
N TYR A 313 -23.27 -1.31 -16.93
CA TYR A 313 -23.27 -0.32 -18.00
C TYR A 313 -24.66 0.21 -18.31
N ALA A 314 -24.82 1.55 -18.36
CA ALA A 314 -26.01 2.22 -18.85
C ALA A 314 -25.77 2.70 -20.29
N PRO A 315 -26.53 2.22 -21.29
CA PRO A 315 -26.31 2.63 -22.68
C PRO A 315 -26.49 4.13 -22.90
N ILE A 316 -25.64 4.72 -23.76
CA ILE A 316 -25.69 6.11 -24.19
C ILE A 316 -25.63 6.20 -25.72
N GLY A 317 -26.47 7.05 -26.32
CA GLY A 317 -26.60 7.16 -27.78
C GLY A 317 -25.57 8.06 -28.48
N HIS A 318 -24.85 8.89 -27.72
CA HIS A 318 -23.91 9.87 -28.26
C HIS A 318 -22.51 9.27 -28.47
N GLN A 319 -21.80 9.73 -29.49
CA GLN A 319 -20.45 9.28 -29.83
C GLN A 319 -19.40 9.96 -28.93
N SER A 320 -19.53 11.27 -28.68
CA SER A 320 -18.75 12.00 -27.67
C SER A 320 -19.52 12.05 -26.36
N VAL A 321 -18.85 11.78 -25.25
CA VAL A 321 -19.44 11.69 -23.92
C VAL A 321 -19.17 12.95 -23.12
N VAL A 322 -17.94 13.47 -23.21
CA VAL A 322 -17.49 14.73 -22.61
C VAL A 322 -16.56 15.41 -23.61
N SER A 323 -16.76 16.70 -23.87
CA SER A 323 -15.83 17.54 -24.60
C SER A 323 -15.57 18.82 -23.80
N ALA A 324 -14.30 19.17 -23.70
CA ALA A 324 -13.86 20.40 -23.07
C ALA A 324 -12.87 21.11 -23.99
N GLU A 325 -13.11 22.41 -24.23
CA GLU A 325 -12.33 23.27 -25.11
C GLU A 325 -11.77 24.44 -24.32
N ALA A 326 -10.46 24.69 -24.44
CA ALA A 326 -9.71 25.72 -23.71
C ALA A 326 -10.00 25.74 -22.19
N LEU A 327 -10.15 24.56 -21.58
CA LEU A 327 -10.57 24.39 -20.21
C LEU A 327 -9.47 24.81 -19.23
N SER A 328 -9.69 25.87 -18.47
CA SER A 328 -8.80 26.30 -17.38
C SER A 328 -9.34 25.81 -16.04
N ILE A 329 -8.53 25.01 -15.34
CA ILE A 329 -8.88 24.43 -14.04
C ILE A 329 -8.14 25.09 -12.90
N GLY A 330 -8.81 25.24 -11.77
CA GLY A 330 -8.25 25.84 -10.55
C GLY A 330 -9.33 26.27 -9.58
N TYR A 331 -8.93 26.91 -8.48
CA TYR A 331 -9.86 27.46 -7.50
C TYR A 331 -9.91 28.99 -7.58
N GLN A 332 -8.78 29.68 -7.31
CA GLN A 332 -8.65 31.13 -7.44
C GLN A 332 -7.68 31.53 -8.56
N THR A 333 -6.69 30.66 -8.79
CA THR A 333 -5.69 30.82 -9.85
C THR A 333 -5.67 29.54 -10.70
N PRO A 334 -5.36 29.66 -12.01
CA PRO A 334 -5.18 28.51 -12.87
C PRO A 334 -4.05 27.60 -12.33
N LEU A 335 -4.32 26.30 -12.28
CA LEU A 335 -3.32 25.29 -11.91
C LEU A 335 -2.49 24.86 -13.11
N LEU A 336 -3.07 24.92 -14.30
CA LEU A 336 -2.48 24.50 -15.56
C LEU A 336 -2.88 25.48 -16.68
N SER A 337 -2.13 25.46 -17.78
CA SER A 337 -2.55 26.08 -19.03
C SER A 337 -3.88 25.48 -19.50
N PRO A 338 -4.67 26.20 -20.34
CA PRO A 338 -5.92 25.69 -20.89
C PRO A 338 -5.75 24.30 -21.52
N ILE A 339 -6.73 23.43 -21.35
CA ILE A 339 -6.68 22.02 -21.79
C ILE A 339 -7.82 21.74 -22.75
N ASP A 340 -7.52 21.06 -23.85
CA ASP A 340 -8.52 20.48 -24.76
C ASP A 340 -8.58 18.96 -24.52
N ILE A 341 -9.78 18.47 -24.17
CA ILE A 341 -9.98 17.04 -23.94
C ILE A 341 -11.34 16.59 -24.48
N THR A 342 -11.33 15.57 -25.31
CA THR A 342 -12.54 14.92 -25.80
C THR A 342 -12.49 13.44 -25.43
N ILE A 343 -13.59 12.96 -24.86
CA ILE A 343 -13.78 11.57 -24.44
C ILE A 343 -14.91 10.96 -25.26
N ALA A 344 -14.57 10.01 -26.09
CA ALA A 344 -15.54 9.26 -26.88
C ALA A 344 -16.17 8.12 -26.05
N ARG A 345 -17.29 7.61 -26.54
CA ARG A 345 -17.95 6.45 -25.94
C ARG A 345 -17.04 5.22 -26.05
N GLY A 346 -16.76 4.59 -24.92
CA GLY A 346 -15.93 3.39 -24.81
C GLY A 346 -14.45 3.69 -24.58
N ASP A 347 -13.98 4.95 -24.70
CA ASP A 347 -12.59 5.32 -24.48
C ASP A 347 -12.08 4.94 -23.10
N LYS A 348 -10.87 4.42 -23.03
CA LYS A 348 -10.12 4.13 -21.82
C LYS A 348 -8.96 5.11 -21.70
N LEU A 349 -9.18 6.21 -20.99
CA LEU A 349 -8.21 7.28 -20.81
C LEU A 349 -7.53 7.16 -19.44
N VAL A 350 -6.20 7.16 -19.43
CA VAL A 350 -5.41 7.29 -18.20
C VAL A 350 -4.75 8.67 -18.16
N ILE A 351 -4.89 9.35 -17.03
CA ILE A 351 -4.28 10.65 -16.76
C ILE A 351 -3.12 10.45 -15.80
N GLY A 352 -1.91 10.67 -16.29
CA GLY A 352 -0.67 10.70 -15.53
C GLY A 352 -0.30 12.10 -15.06
N GLY A 353 0.82 12.22 -14.33
CA GLY A 353 1.40 13.49 -13.88
C GLY A 353 1.78 13.47 -12.40
N PHE A 354 2.60 14.45 -12.00
CA PHE A 354 3.09 14.58 -10.62
C PHE A 354 1.97 14.81 -9.60
N ASN A 355 2.25 14.50 -8.33
CA ASN A 355 1.30 14.78 -7.26
C ASN A 355 1.18 16.30 -7.04
N GLY A 356 -0.06 16.77 -6.89
CA GLY A 356 -0.36 18.19 -6.70
C GLY A 356 -0.50 19.00 -7.99
N VAL A 357 -0.29 18.40 -9.18
CA VAL A 357 -0.40 19.09 -10.48
C VAL A 357 -1.85 19.44 -10.89
N GLY A 358 -2.85 18.98 -10.15
CA GLY A 358 -4.26 19.30 -10.43
C GLY A 358 -5.10 18.16 -11.00
N LYS A 359 -4.62 16.88 -10.99
CA LYS A 359 -5.35 15.71 -11.50
C LYS A 359 -6.75 15.57 -10.90
N SER A 360 -6.85 15.54 -9.57
CA SER A 360 -8.14 15.42 -8.88
C SER A 360 -9.03 16.66 -9.10
N THR A 361 -8.43 17.84 -9.28
CA THR A 361 -9.17 19.07 -9.64
C THR A 361 -9.76 18.94 -11.05
N LEU A 362 -8.99 18.41 -12.02
CA LEU A 362 -9.50 18.13 -13.36
C LEU A 362 -10.69 17.15 -13.31
N LEU A 363 -10.56 16.04 -12.56
CA LEU A 363 -11.65 15.07 -12.41
C LEU A 363 -12.90 15.72 -11.81
N LYS A 364 -12.76 16.53 -10.76
CA LYS A 364 -13.88 17.27 -10.13
C LYS A 364 -14.50 18.28 -11.09
N THR A 365 -13.69 18.95 -11.92
CA THR A 365 -14.20 19.87 -12.94
C THR A 365 -14.97 19.10 -14.02
N LEU A 366 -14.45 17.95 -14.49
CA LEU A 366 -15.15 17.10 -15.45
C LEU A 366 -16.46 16.51 -14.90
N MET A 367 -16.64 16.44 -13.59
CA MET A 367 -17.89 16.05 -12.94
C MET A 367 -18.85 17.22 -12.71
N GLY A 368 -18.40 18.46 -12.90
CA GLY A 368 -19.16 19.65 -12.59
C GLY A 368 -19.20 20.01 -11.09
N GLU A 369 -18.38 19.37 -10.24
CA GLU A 369 -18.27 19.70 -8.81
C GLU A 369 -17.46 21.00 -8.57
N VAL A 370 -16.49 21.28 -9.45
CA VAL A 370 -15.70 22.50 -9.47
C VAL A 370 -15.97 23.19 -10.80
N LEU A 371 -16.35 24.46 -10.76
CA LEU A 371 -16.55 25.25 -11.98
C LEU A 371 -15.20 25.57 -12.62
N PRO A 372 -15.08 25.48 -13.96
CA PRO A 372 -13.88 25.91 -14.65
C PRO A 372 -13.68 27.43 -14.49
N LEU A 373 -12.43 27.88 -14.49
CA LEU A 373 -12.09 29.30 -14.46
C LEU A 373 -12.36 29.95 -15.80
N SER A 374 -12.16 29.22 -16.92
CA SER A 374 -12.50 29.61 -18.29
C SER A 374 -12.62 28.36 -19.16
N GLY A 375 -13.08 28.53 -20.41
CA GLY A 375 -13.34 27.48 -21.36
C GLY A 375 -14.76 26.92 -21.29
N GLU A 376 -15.09 26.02 -22.21
CA GLU A 376 -16.42 25.43 -22.31
C GLU A 376 -16.36 23.91 -22.13
N MET A 377 -17.35 23.36 -21.42
CA MET A 377 -17.55 21.93 -21.31
C MET A 377 -18.93 21.53 -21.80
N THR A 378 -18.98 20.51 -22.63
CA THR A 378 -20.22 19.92 -23.13
C THR A 378 -20.34 18.47 -22.69
N PHE A 379 -21.53 18.10 -22.24
CA PHE A 379 -21.86 16.75 -21.79
C PHE A 379 -22.91 16.11 -22.68
N ALA A 380 -22.74 14.85 -22.97
CA ALA A 380 -23.78 14.10 -23.70
C ALA A 380 -25.07 13.98 -22.91
N GLN A 381 -26.21 14.07 -23.59
CA GLN A 381 -27.51 13.84 -22.97
C GLN A 381 -27.62 12.40 -22.45
N GLY A 382 -28.04 12.23 -21.20
CA GLY A 382 -28.12 10.90 -20.56
C GLY A 382 -26.81 10.43 -19.94
N LEU A 383 -25.84 11.35 -19.76
CA LEU A 383 -24.59 11.06 -19.05
C LEU A 383 -24.86 10.59 -17.62
N LYS A 384 -24.31 9.44 -17.25
CA LYS A 384 -24.32 8.86 -15.90
C LYS A 384 -22.88 8.56 -15.48
N ILE A 385 -22.34 9.41 -14.62
CA ILE A 385 -20.98 9.27 -14.13
C ILE A 385 -20.96 8.45 -12.85
N GLY A 386 -20.10 7.41 -12.82
CA GLY A 386 -19.71 6.72 -11.61
C GLY A 386 -18.36 7.25 -11.15
N TYR A 387 -18.28 7.85 -9.97
CA TYR A 387 -17.05 8.42 -9.44
C TYR A 387 -16.52 7.65 -8.24
N PHE A 388 -15.22 7.35 -8.28
CA PHE A 388 -14.45 6.81 -7.19
C PHE A 388 -13.41 7.85 -6.75
N ALA A 389 -13.61 8.44 -5.56
CA ALA A 389 -12.70 9.42 -4.99
C ALA A 389 -11.51 8.76 -4.30
N GLN A 390 -10.36 9.40 -4.33
CA GLN A 390 -9.15 8.99 -3.62
C GLN A 390 -9.38 8.88 -2.11
N ASP A 391 -10.17 9.79 -1.53
CA ASP A 391 -10.51 9.77 -0.11
C ASP A 391 -11.54 8.68 0.21
N LEU A 392 -11.26 7.90 1.26
CA LEU A 392 -12.16 6.85 1.78
C LEU A 392 -13.20 7.36 2.77
N SER A 393 -13.48 8.68 2.80
CA SER A 393 -14.53 9.24 3.66
C SER A 393 -15.92 8.67 3.31
N TRP A 394 -16.74 8.46 4.33
CA TRP A 394 -18.10 7.94 4.22
C TRP A 394 -19.09 8.97 4.75
N ARG A 395 -20.26 9.07 4.11
CA ARG A 395 -21.35 9.91 4.65
C ARG A 395 -21.89 9.38 5.98
N HIS A 396 -21.93 8.05 6.09
CA HIS A 396 -22.41 7.32 7.25
C HIS A 396 -21.38 6.28 7.66
N PRO A 397 -20.31 6.65 8.40
CA PRO A 397 -19.24 5.74 8.78
C PRO A 397 -19.70 4.61 9.72
N ASP A 398 -20.81 4.80 10.39
CA ASP A 398 -21.49 3.83 11.26
C ASP A 398 -22.34 2.78 10.52
N HIS A 399 -22.64 3.02 9.22
CA HIS A 399 -23.33 2.02 8.40
C HIS A 399 -22.49 0.75 8.22
N THR A 400 -23.18 -0.35 7.97
CA THR A 400 -22.54 -1.58 7.50
C THR A 400 -22.40 -1.56 5.98
N PRO A 401 -21.46 -2.33 5.37
CA PRO A 401 -21.37 -2.50 3.92
C PRO A 401 -22.69 -2.88 3.26
N GLU A 402 -23.46 -3.74 3.92
CA GLU A 402 -24.77 -4.16 3.45
C GLU A 402 -25.77 -2.99 3.37
N GLN A 403 -25.82 -2.17 4.43
CA GLN A 403 -26.68 -0.98 4.47
C GLN A 403 -26.28 0.04 3.41
N GLU A 404 -24.98 0.24 3.19
CA GLU A 404 -24.48 1.19 2.20
C GLU A 404 -24.83 0.75 0.77
N VAL A 405 -24.67 -0.54 0.42
CA VAL A 405 -25.07 -1.07 -0.89
C VAL A 405 -26.58 -0.94 -1.10
N CYS A 406 -27.41 -1.24 -0.09
CA CYS A 406 -28.85 -1.05 -0.16
C CYS A 406 -29.27 0.43 -0.26
N ALA A 407 -28.51 1.35 0.33
CA ALA A 407 -28.76 2.79 0.23
C ALA A 407 -28.45 3.35 -1.17
N VAL A 408 -27.50 2.75 -1.89
CA VAL A 408 -27.17 3.12 -3.27
C VAL A 408 -28.29 2.76 -4.25
N ASP A 409 -28.91 1.59 -4.07
CA ASP A 409 -30.01 1.11 -4.90
C ASP A 409 -31.06 0.42 -4.02
N SER A 410 -32.20 1.11 -3.84
CA SER A 410 -33.31 0.64 -3.02
C SER A 410 -33.98 -0.63 -3.54
N SER A 411 -33.70 -1.05 -4.77
CA SER A 411 -34.23 -2.30 -5.35
C SER A 411 -33.47 -3.53 -4.84
N ILE A 412 -32.27 -3.33 -4.26
CA ILE A 412 -31.40 -4.39 -3.75
C ILE A 412 -31.77 -4.71 -2.31
N ASN A 413 -32.19 -5.96 -2.08
CA ASN A 413 -32.42 -6.45 -0.72
C ASN A 413 -31.13 -6.94 -0.05
N SER A 414 -31.16 -7.09 1.28
CA SER A 414 -30.04 -7.57 2.11
C SER A 414 -29.33 -8.81 1.56
N LYS A 415 -30.09 -9.80 1.08
CA LYS A 415 -29.53 -11.04 0.56
C LYS A 415 -28.74 -10.81 -0.74
N SER A 416 -29.25 -9.96 -1.62
CA SER A 416 -28.59 -9.59 -2.87
C SER A 416 -27.36 -8.71 -2.61
N ALA A 417 -27.45 -7.77 -1.66
CA ALA A 417 -26.33 -6.94 -1.23
C ALA A 417 -25.16 -7.79 -0.70
N ARG A 418 -25.43 -8.77 0.17
CA ARG A 418 -24.41 -9.70 0.67
C ARG A 418 -23.80 -10.56 -0.44
N LYS A 419 -24.60 -11.00 -1.42
CA LYS A 419 -24.09 -11.74 -2.59
C LYS A 419 -23.16 -10.89 -3.44
N LEU A 420 -23.51 -9.62 -3.68
CA LEU A 420 -22.65 -8.66 -4.38
C LEU A 420 -21.35 -8.40 -3.61
N LEU A 421 -21.45 -8.05 -2.33
CA LEU A 421 -20.31 -7.84 -1.45
C LEU A 421 -19.36 -9.04 -1.43
N ALA A 422 -19.89 -10.25 -1.41
CA ALA A 422 -19.08 -11.47 -1.44
C ALA A 422 -18.26 -11.61 -2.75
N ARG A 423 -18.78 -11.16 -3.90
CA ARG A 423 -18.05 -11.11 -5.18
C ARG A 423 -16.90 -10.10 -5.10
N PHE A 424 -17.09 -9.00 -4.36
CA PHE A 424 -16.07 -7.98 -4.09
C PHE A 424 -15.14 -8.35 -2.92
N GLY A 425 -15.18 -9.61 -2.43
CA GLY A 425 -14.30 -10.09 -1.37
C GLY A 425 -14.71 -9.69 0.05
N ILE A 426 -15.90 -9.11 0.25
CA ILE A 426 -16.47 -8.78 1.56
C ILE A 426 -17.44 -9.88 1.97
N LYS A 427 -16.96 -10.84 2.78
CA LYS A 427 -17.69 -12.06 3.16
C LYS A 427 -17.96 -12.13 4.66
N GLY A 428 -18.98 -12.91 5.04
CA GLY A 428 -19.29 -13.22 6.45
C GLY A 428 -19.51 -11.98 7.30
N ASP A 429 -18.90 -11.94 8.47
CA ASP A 429 -19.05 -10.87 9.47
C ASP A 429 -18.58 -9.50 8.98
N LYS A 430 -17.66 -9.45 8.00
CA LYS A 430 -17.18 -8.19 7.42
C LYS A 430 -18.30 -7.38 6.74
N ALA A 431 -19.32 -8.05 6.20
CA ALA A 431 -20.48 -7.39 5.60
C ALA A 431 -21.42 -6.73 6.63
N GLN A 432 -21.25 -7.04 7.90
CA GLN A 432 -22.06 -6.55 9.03
C GLN A 432 -21.26 -5.65 9.99
N ARG A 433 -19.95 -5.49 9.82
CA ARG A 433 -19.15 -4.56 10.60
C ARG A 433 -19.41 -3.14 10.14
N ARG A 434 -19.17 -2.15 11.02
CA ARG A 434 -19.22 -0.74 10.62
C ARG A 434 -18.15 -0.43 9.59
N LEU A 435 -18.44 0.48 8.66
CA LEU A 435 -17.50 0.87 7.61
C LEU A 435 -16.17 1.41 8.18
N GLU A 436 -16.24 2.19 9.25
CA GLU A 436 -15.05 2.73 9.95
C GLU A 436 -14.14 1.65 10.57
N ALA A 437 -14.69 0.47 10.90
CA ALA A 437 -13.96 -0.65 11.47
C ALA A 437 -13.32 -1.57 10.41
N LEU A 438 -13.54 -1.29 9.13
CA LEU A 438 -12.95 -2.02 8.02
C LEU A 438 -11.56 -1.47 7.68
N SER A 439 -10.67 -2.35 7.21
CA SER A 439 -9.38 -1.93 6.66
C SER A 439 -9.56 -1.07 5.40
N GLY A 440 -8.57 -0.23 5.06
CA GLY A 440 -8.62 0.61 3.87
C GLY A 440 -8.92 -0.16 2.58
N GLY A 441 -8.33 -1.35 2.41
CA GLY A 441 -8.62 -2.22 1.25
C GLY A 441 -10.03 -2.80 1.26
N GLU A 442 -10.61 -3.09 2.43
CA GLU A 442 -12.00 -3.52 2.54
C GLU A 442 -12.95 -2.37 2.22
N GLN A 443 -12.69 -1.18 2.74
CA GLN A 443 -13.45 0.02 2.41
C GLN A 443 -13.41 0.34 0.92
N THR A 444 -12.24 0.26 0.29
CA THR A 444 -12.09 0.41 -1.17
C THR A 444 -12.97 -0.59 -1.93
N ARG A 445 -12.96 -1.87 -1.55
CA ARG A 445 -13.82 -2.89 -2.17
C ARG A 445 -15.31 -2.64 -1.97
N VAL A 446 -15.72 -2.12 -0.81
CA VAL A 446 -17.11 -1.71 -0.58
C VAL A 446 -17.50 -0.54 -1.49
N LYS A 447 -16.65 0.51 -1.61
CA LYS A 447 -16.89 1.63 -2.53
C LYS A 447 -16.99 1.18 -3.99
N LEU A 448 -16.10 0.27 -4.43
CA LEU A 448 -16.17 -0.32 -5.77
C LEU A 448 -17.46 -1.14 -5.97
N CYS A 449 -17.91 -1.87 -4.93
CA CYS A 449 -19.20 -2.57 -4.97
C CYS A 449 -20.37 -1.60 -5.12
N CYS A 450 -20.41 -0.52 -4.34
CA CYS A 450 -21.40 0.54 -4.46
C CYS A 450 -21.40 1.20 -5.85
N LEU A 451 -20.20 1.42 -6.40
CA LEU A 451 -20.05 1.97 -7.75
C LEU A 451 -20.59 1.00 -8.82
N ALA A 452 -20.35 -0.29 -8.66
CA ALA A 452 -20.77 -1.34 -9.60
C ALA A 452 -22.30 -1.54 -9.63
N THR A 453 -23.01 -1.19 -8.56
CA THR A 453 -24.47 -1.27 -8.50
C THR A 453 -25.15 -0.16 -9.28
N ARG A 454 -24.48 0.99 -9.41
CA ARG A 454 -25.01 2.13 -10.19
C ARG A 454 -24.74 1.88 -11.67
N GLY A 455 -25.78 1.73 -12.48
CA GLY A 455 -25.61 1.72 -13.92
C GLY A 455 -25.04 3.06 -14.39
N CYS A 456 -23.80 3.06 -14.89
CA CYS A 456 -23.12 4.25 -15.40
C CYS A 456 -22.63 4.03 -16.84
N ASN A 457 -22.33 5.13 -17.55
CA ASN A 457 -21.74 5.07 -18.88
C ASN A 457 -20.33 5.66 -18.92
N VAL A 458 -19.94 6.37 -17.87
CA VAL A 458 -18.58 6.85 -17.63
C VAL A 458 -18.16 6.49 -16.22
N LEU A 459 -17.00 5.86 -16.07
CA LEU A 459 -16.33 5.64 -14.80
C LEU A 459 -15.18 6.63 -14.66
N ILE A 460 -15.17 7.43 -13.61
CA ILE A 460 -14.07 8.32 -13.23
C ILE A 460 -13.46 7.77 -11.95
N LEU A 461 -12.18 7.38 -12.00
CA LEU A 461 -11.51 6.69 -10.90
C LEU A 461 -10.23 7.45 -10.53
N ASP A 462 -10.17 7.94 -9.28
CA ASP A 462 -9.00 8.64 -8.74
C ASP A 462 -8.22 7.71 -7.80
N GLU A 463 -7.08 7.18 -8.27
CA GLU A 463 -6.17 6.25 -7.58
C GLU A 463 -6.91 5.03 -6.94
N PRO A 464 -7.73 4.27 -7.70
CA PRO A 464 -8.56 3.20 -7.14
C PRO A 464 -7.75 1.98 -6.68
N THR A 465 -6.47 1.90 -7.04
CA THR A 465 -5.55 0.80 -6.67
C THR A 465 -4.93 0.96 -5.30
N THR A 466 -4.98 2.17 -4.72
CA THR A 466 -4.51 2.45 -3.38
C THR A 466 -5.25 1.55 -2.39
N HIS A 467 -4.53 0.87 -1.51
CA HIS A 467 -5.05 -0.10 -0.53
C HIS A 467 -5.58 -1.43 -1.11
N LEU A 468 -5.52 -1.68 -2.43
CA LEU A 468 -5.86 -2.99 -2.98
C LEU A 468 -4.65 -3.93 -2.99
N ASP A 469 -4.88 -5.20 -2.69
CA ASP A 469 -3.89 -6.26 -2.88
C ASP A 469 -3.74 -6.62 -4.38
N THR A 470 -2.67 -7.31 -4.72
CA THR A 470 -2.34 -7.65 -6.12
C THR A 470 -3.48 -8.38 -6.82
N SER A 471 -4.15 -9.33 -6.14
CA SER A 471 -5.26 -10.09 -6.72
C SER A 471 -6.48 -9.21 -7.01
N SER A 472 -6.80 -8.27 -6.11
CA SER A 472 -7.87 -7.28 -6.31
C SER A 472 -7.52 -6.27 -7.41
N LYS A 473 -6.26 -5.86 -7.54
CA LYS A 473 -5.79 -5.00 -8.65
C LYS A 473 -5.98 -5.68 -10.00
N ASP A 474 -5.60 -6.95 -10.11
CA ASP A 474 -5.78 -7.73 -11.35
C ASP A 474 -7.27 -7.90 -11.69
N ALA A 475 -8.11 -8.17 -10.70
CA ALA A 475 -9.57 -8.25 -10.90
C ALA A 475 -10.16 -6.91 -11.36
N LEU A 476 -9.73 -5.78 -10.76
CA LEU A 476 -10.16 -4.44 -11.16
C LEU A 476 -9.72 -4.12 -12.59
N LYS A 477 -8.46 -4.40 -12.94
CA LYS A 477 -7.94 -4.23 -14.31
C LYS A 477 -8.82 -4.96 -15.33
N GLN A 478 -9.13 -6.24 -15.08
CA GLN A 478 -9.99 -7.04 -15.96
C GLN A 478 -11.40 -6.47 -16.06
N ALA A 479 -11.97 -5.98 -14.96
CA ALA A 479 -13.30 -5.37 -14.95
C ALA A 479 -13.35 -4.09 -15.77
N LEU A 480 -12.34 -3.21 -15.64
CA LEU A 480 -12.23 -1.97 -16.42
C LEU A 480 -12.03 -2.25 -17.93
N GLN A 481 -11.26 -3.26 -18.27
CA GLN A 481 -11.11 -3.72 -19.66
C GLN A 481 -12.44 -4.18 -20.29
N ARG A 482 -13.26 -4.93 -19.51
CA ARG A 482 -14.56 -5.47 -19.96
C ARG A 482 -15.68 -4.43 -19.95
N PHE A 483 -15.53 -3.35 -19.20
CA PHE A 483 -16.57 -2.34 -19.08
C PHE A 483 -16.87 -1.69 -20.43
N ALA A 484 -18.13 -1.73 -20.89
CA ALA A 484 -18.54 -1.24 -22.20
C ALA A 484 -18.59 0.30 -22.32
N GLY A 485 -18.57 1.02 -21.18
CA GLY A 485 -18.56 2.48 -21.12
C GLY A 485 -17.15 3.07 -21.16
N SER A 486 -17.05 4.39 -21.05
CA SER A 486 -15.79 5.10 -21.02
C SER A 486 -15.18 5.08 -19.61
N VAL A 487 -13.85 5.06 -19.52
CA VAL A 487 -13.10 5.09 -18.27
C VAL A 487 -12.12 6.24 -18.29
N ILE A 488 -12.14 7.06 -17.26
CA ILE A 488 -11.12 8.07 -16.97
C ILE A 488 -10.44 7.63 -15.67
N LEU A 489 -9.18 7.29 -15.75
CA LEU A 489 -8.41 6.75 -14.63
C LEU A 489 -7.23 7.66 -14.31
N VAL A 490 -7.09 8.06 -13.07
CA VAL A 490 -5.83 8.58 -12.53
C VAL A 490 -5.14 7.44 -11.79
N SER A 491 -3.92 7.12 -12.19
CA SER A 491 -3.09 6.12 -11.50
C SER A 491 -1.61 6.33 -11.80
N HIS A 492 -0.77 6.07 -10.79
CA HIS A 492 0.69 6.09 -10.88
C HIS A 492 1.29 4.69 -11.07
N GLU A 493 0.49 3.64 -10.93
CA GLU A 493 0.97 2.26 -11.01
C GLU A 493 1.18 1.80 -12.44
N LYS A 494 2.42 1.85 -12.94
CA LYS A 494 2.77 1.44 -14.31
C LYS A 494 2.29 0.03 -14.66
N ALA A 495 2.43 -0.94 -13.73
CA ALA A 495 1.98 -2.32 -13.93
C ALA A 495 0.45 -2.43 -14.11
N PHE A 496 -0.32 -1.58 -13.42
CA PHE A 496 -1.77 -1.56 -13.52
C PHE A 496 -2.26 -0.98 -14.85
N ILE A 497 -1.62 0.11 -15.32
CA ILE A 497 -2.02 0.82 -16.53
C ILE A 497 -1.39 0.27 -17.82
N GLN A 498 -0.52 -0.73 -17.73
CA GLN A 498 0.13 -1.34 -18.90
C GLN A 498 -0.87 -2.15 -19.73
N ASP A 499 -0.79 -2.02 -21.07
CA ASP A 499 -1.41 -2.87 -22.12
C ASP A 499 -2.96 -2.86 -22.20
N TRP A 500 -3.67 -1.89 -21.61
CA TRP A 500 -5.13 -1.87 -21.73
C TRP A 500 -5.79 -0.51 -22.00
N PRO A 501 -5.26 0.66 -21.62
CA PRO A 501 -5.87 1.94 -21.98
C PRO A 501 -5.69 2.24 -23.46
N ASP A 502 -6.68 2.91 -24.04
CA ASP A 502 -6.57 3.41 -25.41
C ASP A 502 -5.62 4.60 -25.49
N ARG A 503 -5.61 5.44 -24.45
CA ARG A 503 -4.76 6.63 -24.35
C ARG A 503 -4.21 6.79 -22.93
N ILE A 504 -2.91 7.11 -22.85
CA ILE A 504 -2.24 7.54 -21.62
C ILE A 504 -1.73 8.95 -21.87
N VAL A 505 -2.15 9.90 -21.08
CA VAL A 505 -1.83 11.32 -21.26
C VAL A 505 -1.28 11.87 -19.96
N ASP A 506 -0.12 12.52 -20.02
CA ASP A 506 0.38 13.32 -18.91
C ASP A 506 -0.35 14.66 -18.89
N ILE A 507 -0.87 15.04 -17.72
CA ILE A 507 -1.65 16.28 -17.59
C ILE A 507 -0.83 17.54 -17.94
N ALA A 508 0.49 17.53 -17.71
CA ALA A 508 1.38 18.61 -18.07
C ALA A 508 1.53 18.72 -19.60
N THR A 509 1.60 17.59 -20.30
CA THR A 509 1.69 17.54 -21.77
C THR A 509 0.37 17.97 -22.42
N LEU A 510 -0.79 17.69 -21.80
CA LEU A 510 -2.08 18.22 -22.27
C LEU A 510 -2.08 19.74 -22.32
N ALA A 511 -1.49 20.36 -21.30
CA ALA A 511 -1.40 21.80 -21.22
C ALA A 511 -0.42 22.43 -22.24
N GLU A 512 0.65 21.72 -22.63
CA GLU A 512 1.62 22.17 -23.64
C GLU A 512 1.08 22.05 -25.07
N LEU A 513 0.35 21.01 -25.38
CA LEU A 513 -0.24 20.77 -26.70
C LEU A 513 -1.30 21.83 -27.05
N SER A 514 -2.06 22.30 -26.08
CA SER A 514 -3.04 23.37 -26.27
C SER A 514 -2.37 24.72 -26.60
N LEU A 515 -1.20 25.01 -25.99
CA LEU A 515 -0.43 26.22 -26.27
C LEU A 515 0.18 26.23 -27.69
N GLN A 516 0.59 25.06 -28.20
CA GLN A 516 1.11 24.97 -29.58
C GLN A 516 0.01 25.14 -30.63
N ALA A 517 -1.20 24.65 -30.36
CA ALA A 517 -2.34 24.84 -31.26
C ALA A 517 -2.81 26.32 -31.35
N GLU A 518 -2.65 27.12 -30.28
CA GLU A 518 -2.93 28.56 -30.30
C GLU A 518 -1.86 29.40 -31.00
N VAL A 519 -0.64 28.93 -31.09
CA VAL A 519 0.47 29.61 -31.79
C VAL A 519 0.45 29.35 -33.30
N ASP A 520 -0.11 28.19 -33.72
CA ASP A 520 -0.22 27.78 -35.12
C ASP A 520 -1.58 28.19 -35.77
N ALA A 521 -2.52 28.77 -35.02
CA ALA A 521 -3.80 29.30 -35.48
C ALA A 521 -3.79 30.85 -35.58
#